data_4aa75a26d6354ee532a0b8e822f3cc3e
#
_entry.id   4aa75a26d6354ee532a0b8e822f3cc3e
#
_cell.length_a   1.000
_cell.length_b   1.000
_cell.length_c   1.000
_cell.angle_alpha   90.00
_cell.angle_beta   90.00
_cell.angle_gamma   90.00
#
_symmetry.space_group_name_H-M   'P 1'
#
loop_
_entity.id
_entity.type
_entity.pdbx_description
1 polymer ?
#
loop_
_entity_poly.entity_id
_entity_poly.type
_entity_poly.pdbx_seq_one_letter_code
_entity_poly.pdbx_strand_id
1 'polypeptide(L)'
;MRIVSLGGLEEIGRNMTVFEYGGKLLIVDCGVLFPEEHHPGVDLILPDFSYLRDRLNDIVGVVLTHGHEDHIGGVPYLLKERSDIPLISAKLTLAFIKTKLQEHRITAKTVQVKEGDRKKFGPFDLEFLAVNHSIPDGMAVAIRTGAGLVLATGDFKMDQFPLDGRITDLAGFARLGEEG
;
A
#
# COMPACT_ATOMS: atom_id res chain seq x y z
N MET A 1 8.05 -4.64 16.60
CA MET A 1 7.15 -4.10 15.57
C MET A 1 5.77 -4.72 15.75
N ARG A 2 4.69 -3.97 15.54
CA ARG A 2 3.30 -4.49 15.52
C ARG A 2 2.78 -4.39 14.08
N ILE A 3 2.05 -5.40 13.63
CA ILE A 3 1.37 -5.42 12.33
C ILE A 3 -0.12 -5.53 12.61
N VAL A 4 -0.91 -4.63 12.06
CA VAL A 4 -2.36 -4.54 12.30
C VAL A 4 -3.06 -4.44 10.94
N SER A 5 -3.86 -5.44 10.61
CA SER A 5 -4.74 -5.38 9.43
C SER A 5 -6.03 -4.64 9.79
N LEU A 6 -6.38 -3.64 8.99
CA LEU A 6 -7.63 -2.88 9.12
C LEU A 6 -8.68 -3.31 8.08
N GLY A 7 -8.32 -4.20 7.18
CA GLY A 7 -9.15 -4.83 6.17
C GLY A 7 -8.36 -5.85 5.38
N GLY A 8 -9.01 -6.59 4.47
CA GLY A 8 -8.37 -7.59 3.61
C GLY A 8 -8.10 -8.93 4.28
N LEU A 9 -8.70 -9.23 5.45
CA LEU A 9 -8.61 -10.55 6.08
C LEU A 9 -9.88 -11.35 5.76
N GLU A 10 -9.68 -12.57 5.23
CA GLU A 10 -10.77 -13.49 4.83
C GLU A 10 -11.73 -12.91 3.79
N GLU A 11 -11.30 -11.89 3.05
CA GLU A 11 -12.08 -11.21 2.02
C GLU A 11 -11.15 -10.71 0.90
N ILE A 12 -11.70 -10.47 -0.28
CA ILE A 12 -11.02 -9.80 -1.39
C ILE A 12 -11.52 -8.36 -1.44
N GLY A 13 -10.69 -7.44 -0.98
CA GLY A 13 -11.04 -6.01 -0.97
C GLY A 13 -10.58 -5.30 0.30
N ARG A 14 -10.76 -3.98 0.32
CA ARG A 14 -10.39 -3.03 1.39
C ARG A 14 -9.04 -3.33 2.07
N ASN A 15 -8.06 -3.71 1.25
CA ASN A 15 -6.72 -4.04 1.74
C ASN A 15 -6.10 -2.84 2.46
N MET A 16 -5.73 -3.03 3.72
CA MET A 16 -5.05 -2.00 4.51
C MET A 16 -4.31 -2.63 5.68
N THR A 17 -2.99 -2.48 5.69
CA THR A 17 -2.15 -2.99 6.77
C THR A 17 -1.32 -1.87 7.38
N VAL A 18 -1.32 -1.76 8.70
CA VAL A 18 -0.54 -0.79 9.47
C VAL A 18 0.67 -1.48 10.10
N PHE A 19 1.84 -0.93 9.86
CA PHE A 19 3.10 -1.31 10.50
C PHE A 19 3.44 -0.26 11.55
N GLU A 20 3.52 -0.67 12.82
CA GLU A 20 3.84 0.21 13.93
C GLU A 20 5.21 -0.11 14.50
N TYR A 21 6.09 0.89 14.54
CA TYR A 21 7.41 0.79 15.15
C TYR A 21 7.92 2.16 15.60
N GLY A 22 8.54 2.23 16.80
CA GLY A 22 9.12 3.46 17.32
C GLY A 22 8.12 4.61 17.49
N GLY A 23 6.84 4.31 17.80
CA GLY A 23 5.77 5.29 17.93
C GLY A 23 5.28 5.86 16.60
N LYS A 24 5.74 5.34 15.46
CA LYS A 24 5.33 5.77 14.11
C LYS A 24 4.57 4.67 13.38
N LEU A 25 3.74 5.10 12.42
CA LEU A 25 2.89 4.24 11.61
C LEU A 25 3.26 4.36 10.14
N LEU A 26 3.46 3.23 9.48
CA LEU A 26 3.52 3.11 8.04
C LEU A 26 2.31 2.31 7.59
N ILE A 27 1.60 2.77 6.58
CA ILE A 27 0.44 2.07 6.02
C ILE A 27 0.87 1.46 4.69
N VAL A 28 0.47 0.22 4.45
CA VAL A 28 0.57 -0.44 3.15
C VAL A 28 -0.84 -0.70 2.64
N ASP A 29 -1.15 -0.09 1.52
CA ASP A 29 -2.45 -0.03 0.86
C ASP A 29 -3.55 0.65 1.69
N CYS A 30 -4.58 1.11 1.02
CA CYS A 30 -5.79 1.68 1.59
C CYS A 30 -6.91 1.54 0.54
N GLY A 31 -7.43 0.34 0.44
CA GLY A 31 -8.40 -0.05 -0.57
C GLY A 31 -9.86 0.11 -0.14
N VAL A 32 -10.74 -0.29 -1.04
CA VAL A 32 -12.18 -0.42 -0.77
C VAL A 32 -12.65 -1.84 -1.06
N LEU A 33 -13.77 -2.21 -0.48
CA LEU A 33 -14.56 -3.37 -0.88
C LEU A 33 -15.86 -2.87 -1.49
N PHE A 34 -16.28 -3.44 -2.62
CA PHE A 34 -17.55 -3.15 -3.23
C PHE A 34 -18.66 -3.94 -2.54
N PRO A 35 -19.82 -3.32 -2.29
CA PRO A 35 -20.93 -4.00 -1.62
C PRO A 35 -21.50 -5.10 -2.50
N GLU A 36 -22.01 -6.14 -1.84
CA GLU A 36 -22.77 -7.24 -2.45
C GLU A 36 -24.28 -6.98 -2.35
N GLU A 37 -25.11 -7.85 -2.94
CA GLU A 37 -26.58 -7.73 -2.96
C GLU A 37 -27.22 -7.56 -1.56
N HIS A 38 -26.59 -8.10 -0.54
CA HIS A 38 -27.07 -7.99 0.84
C HIS A 38 -26.69 -6.68 1.56
N HIS A 39 -26.07 -5.71 0.85
CA HIS A 39 -25.73 -4.37 1.36
C HIS A 39 -26.55 -3.28 0.64
N PRO A 40 -27.89 -3.26 0.71
CA PRO A 40 -28.70 -2.28 -0.02
C PRO A 40 -28.38 -0.85 0.46
N GLY A 41 -28.14 0.07 -0.49
CA GLY A 41 -27.86 1.47 -0.21
C GLY A 41 -26.45 1.79 0.24
N VAL A 42 -25.51 0.81 0.18
CA VAL A 42 -24.10 0.99 0.43
C VAL A 42 -23.38 1.13 -0.90
N ASP A 43 -22.59 2.19 -1.10
CA ASP A 43 -21.81 2.40 -2.31
C ASP A 43 -20.39 1.83 -2.20
N LEU A 44 -19.76 1.96 -1.04
CA LEU A 44 -18.40 1.49 -0.77
C LEU A 44 -18.26 1.04 0.68
N ILE A 45 -17.39 0.05 0.91
CA ILE A 45 -17.01 -0.40 2.25
C ILE A 45 -15.52 -0.07 2.44
N LEU A 46 -15.23 0.73 3.46
CA LEU A 46 -13.88 1.19 3.79
C LEU A 46 -13.23 0.30 4.87
N PRO A 47 -11.90 0.30 4.96
CA PRO A 47 -11.21 -0.20 6.15
C PRO A 47 -11.66 0.55 7.41
N ASP A 48 -11.51 -0.07 8.56
CA ASP A 48 -11.81 0.59 9.84
C ASP A 48 -10.68 1.52 10.27
N PHE A 49 -10.85 2.83 10.05
CA PHE A 49 -9.88 3.85 10.43
C PHE A 49 -9.89 4.19 11.93
N SER A 50 -10.73 3.55 12.75
CA SER A 50 -10.83 3.85 14.19
C SER A 50 -9.49 3.68 14.91
N TYR A 51 -8.69 2.68 14.50
CA TYR A 51 -7.32 2.46 15.02
C TYR A 51 -6.38 3.65 14.78
N LEU A 52 -6.62 4.44 13.74
CA LEU A 52 -5.77 5.56 13.33
C LEU A 52 -6.22 6.91 13.89
N ARG A 53 -7.47 7.02 14.38
CA ARG A 53 -8.15 8.30 14.69
C ARG A 53 -7.33 9.22 15.59
N ASP A 54 -6.77 8.69 16.67
CA ASP A 54 -5.99 9.47 17.63
C ASP A 54 -4.48 9.50 17.28
N ARG A 55 -4.09 8.86 16.18
CA ARG A 55 -2.70 8.63 15.79
C ARG A 55 -2.36 9.08 14.37
N LEU A 56 -3.24 9.87 13.75
CA LEU A 56 -3.02 10.38 12.39
C LEU A 56 -1.65 11.08 12.25
N ASN A 57 -1.20 11.81 13.28
CA ASN A 57 0.09 12.52 13.31
C ASN A 57 1.30 11.58 13.38
N ASP A 58 1.12 10.33 13.71
CA ASP A 58 2.18 9.33 13.74
C ASP A 58 2.39 8.67 12.38
N ILE A 59 1.45 8.82 11.43
CA ILE A 59 1.56 8.24 10.09
C ILE A 59 2.66 8.95 9.32
N VAL A 60 3.69 8.21 8.92
CA VAL A 60 4.83 8.73 8.15
C VAL A 60 4.67 8.58 6.64
N GLY A 61 3.75 7.73 6.20
CA GLY A 61 3.43 7.55 4.80
C GLY A 61 2.47 6.39 4.54
N VAL A 62 1.90 6.39 3.34
CA VAL A 62 1.12 5.29 2.78
C VAL A 62 1.86 4.76 1.55
N VAL A 63 2.28 3.52 1.59
CA VAL A 63 2.81 2.79 0.42
C VAL A 63 1.63 2.17 -0.30
N LEU A 64 1.50 2.42 -1.59
CA LEU A 64 0.49 1.80 -2.44
C LEU A 64 1.20 0.80 -3.36
N THR A 65 0.86 -0.47 -3.22
CA THR A 65 1.55 -1.56 -3.93
C THR A 65 1.26 -1.53 -5.42
N HIS A 66 0.02 -1.27 -5.80
CA HIS A 66 -0.43 -1.16 -7.19
C HIS A 66 -1.77 -0.41 -7.29
N GLY A 67 -2.29 -0.22 -8.51
CA GLY A 67 -3.39 0.69 -8.80
C GLY A 67 -4.81 0.10 -8.80
N HIS A 68 -5.06 -1.09 -8.25
CA HIS A 68 -6.42 -1.63 -8.13
C HIS A 68 -7.22 -0.94 -7.02
N GLU A 69 -8.54 -0.87 -7.19
CA GLU A 69 -9.43 -0.16 -6.28
C GLU A 69 -9.43 -0.71 -4.86
N ASP A 70 -9.30 -2.01 -4.73
CA ASP A 70 -9.21 -2.70 -3.43
C ASP A 70 -7.87 -2.46 -2.70
N HIS A 71 -6.94 -1.71 -3.32
CA HIS A 71 -5.67 -1.24 -2.75
C HIS A 71 -5.56 0.29 -2.66
N ILE A 72 -6.26 1.05 -3.51
CA ILE A 72 -6.15 2.53 -3.52
C ILE A 72 -7.47 3.27 -3.28
N GLY A 73 -8.61 2.59 -3.39
CA GLY A 73 -9.93 3.24 -3.38
C GLY A 73 -10.27 3.98 -2.09
N GLY A 74 -9.72 3.57 -0.95
CA GLY A 74 -9.92 4.19 0.36
C GLY A 74 -9.05 5.43 0.61
N VAL A 75 -8.01 5.65 -0.19
CA VAL A 75 -7.04 6.75 0.01
C VAL A 75 -7.69 8.14 0.10
N PRO A 76 -8.68 8.52 -0.74
CA PRO A 76 -9.31 9.83 -0.60
C PRO A 76 -9.98 10.04 0.75
N TYR A 77 -10.55 8.99 1.32
CA TYR A 77 -11.23 9.05 2.62
C TYR A 77 -10.22 9.19 3.76
N LEU A 78 -9.10 8.47 3.71
CA LEU A 78 -7.99 8.64 4.67
C LEU A 78 -7.41 10.07 4.59
N LEU A 79 -7.21 10.61 3.38
CA LEU A 79 -6.66 11.94 3.19
C LEU A 79 -7.63 13.09 3.54
N LYS A 80 -8.94 12.82 3.66
CA LYS A 80 -9.88 13.78 4.26
C LYS A 80 -9.62 13.97 5.75
N GLU A 81 -9.17 12.93 6.45
CA GLU A 81 -8.80 13.02 7.87
C GLU A 81 -7.47 13.76 8.06
N ARG A 82 -6.50 13.53 7.16
CA ARG A 82 -5.20 14.20 7.16
C ARG A 82 -4.59 14.24 5.76
N SER A 83 -4.63 15.40 5.11
CA SER A 83 -4.29 15.58 3.69
C SER A 83 -2.79 15.59 3.37
N ASP A 84 -1.91 15.79 4.35
CA ASP A 84 -0.46 15.92 4.14
C ASP A 84 0.32 14.61 4.28
N ILE A 85 -0.37 13.48 4.47
CA ILE A 85 0.27 12.15 4.49
C ILE A 85 0.88 11.87 3.11
N PRO A 86 2.19 11.55 3.01
CA PRO A 86 2.80 11.25 1.73
C PRO A 86 2.35 9.90 1.18
N LEU A 87 1.97 9.87 -0.09
CA LEU A 87 1.67 8.66 -0.85
C LEU A 87 2.91 8.22 -1.61
N ILE A 88 3.33 6.98 -1.43
CA ILE A 88 4.56 6.40 -1.96
C ILE A 88 4.18 5.27 -2.90
N SER A 89 4.49 5.38 -4.19
CA SER A 89 4.16 4.33 -5.16
C SER A 89 4.88 4.50 -6.50
N ALA A 90 4.63 3.55 -7.41
CA ALA A 90 5.07 3.62 -8.80
C ALA A 90 4.31 4.71 -9.57
N LYS A 91 4.87 5.07 -10.73
CA LYS A 91 4.36 6.17 -11.58
C LYS A 91 2.90 5.97 -11.99
N LEU A 92 2.53 4.77 -12.44
CA LEU A 92 1.18 4.48 -12.92
C LEU A 92 0.16 4.55 -11.79
N THR A 93 0.46 3.93 -10.65
CA THR A 93 -0.41 3.96 -9.46
C THR A 93 -0.61 5.39 -8.97
N LEU A 94 0.46 6.22 -8.94
CA LEU A 94 0.35 7.63 -8.60
C LEU A 94 -0.49 8.43 -9.61
N ALA A 95 -0.49 8.06 -10.89
CA ALA A 95 -1.35 8.70 -11.89
C ALA A 95 -2.83 8.38 -11.63
N PHE A 96 -3.18 7.13 -11.33
CA PHE A 96 -4.54 6.74 -10.98
C PHE A 96 -5.02 7.44 -9.71
N ILE A 97 -4.22 7.42 -8.65
CA ILE A 97 -4.62 8.08 -7.40
C ILE A 97 -4.78 9.59 -7.55
N LYS A 98 -3.95 10.23 -8.39
CA LYS A 98 -4.08 11.66 -8.67
C LYS A 98 -5.44 11.99 -9.28
N THR A 99 -5.90 11.22 -10.27
CA THR A 99 -7.21 11.40 -10.90
C THR A 99 -8.32 11.25 -9.86
N LYS A 100 -8.28 10.19 -9.06
CA LYS A 100 -9.23 9.94 -7.98
C LYS A 100 -9.26 11.07 -6.94
N LEU A 101 -8.12 11.57 -6.52
CA LEU A 101 -8.03 12.67 -5.56
C LEU A 101 -8.57 14.00 -6.12
N GLN A 102 -8.44 14.24 -7.43
CA GLN A 102 -9.02 15.41 -8.09
C GLN A 102 -10.56 15.43 -7.97
N GLU A 103 -11.22 14.27 -8.12
CA GLU A 103 -12.67 14.14 -7.92
C GLU A 103 -13.09 14.53 -6.50
N HIS A 104 -12.25 14.23 -5.52
CA HIS A 104 -12.44 14.62 -4.11
C HIS A 104 -11.90 16.01 -3.75
N ARG A 105 -11.31 16.75 -4.70
CA ARG A 105 -10.68 18.07 -4.49
C ARG A 105 -9.54 18.04 -3.47
N ILE A 106 -8.80 16.94 -3.43
CA ILE A 106 -7.66 16.75 -2.52
C ILE A 106 -6.36 16.88 -3.31
N THR A 107 -5.39 17.60 -2.74
CA THR A 107 -4.01 17.64 -3.25
C THR A 107 -3.13 16.88 -2.28
N ALA A 108 -2.48 15.80 -2.75
CA ALA A 108 -1.62 14.97 -1.92
C ALA A 108 -0.14 15.21 -2.19
N LYS A 109 0.69 14.97 -1.19
CA LYS A 109 2.13 14.79 -1.35
C LYS A 109 2.39 13.41 -1.94
N THR A 110 3.16 13.34 -3.02
CA THR A 110 3.51 12.07 -3.66
C THR A 110 5.02 11.87 -3.69
N VAL A 111 5.44 10.64 -3.47
CA VAL A 111 6.82 10.19 -3.61
C VAL A 111 6.84 9.05 -4.61
N GLN A 112 7.32 9.36 -5.81
CA GLN A 112 7.47 8.34 -6.83
C GLN A 112 8.68 7.46 -6.52
N VAL A 113 8.48 6.15 -6.64
CA VAL A 113 9.51 5.11 -6.49
C VAL A 113 9.43 4.13 -7.66
N LYS A 114 10.49 3.36 -7.82
CA LYS A 114 10.59 2.26 -8.79
C LYS A 114 11.27 1.05 -8.14
N GLU A 115 11.25 -0.08 -8.81
CA GLU A 115 11.99 -1.26 -8.38
C GLU A 115 13.47 -0.94 -8.12
N GLY A 116 14.03 -1.51 -7.06
CA GLY A 116 15.40 -1.28 -6.59
C GLY A 116 15.58 0.00 -5.77
N ASP A 117 14.60 0.91 -5.75
CA ASP A 117 14.68 2.10 -4.91
C ASP A 117 14.66 1.72 -3.42
N ARG A 118 15.42 2.47 -2.63
CA ARG A 118 15.43 2.38 -1.17
C ARG A 118 15.17 3.76 -0.56
N LYS A 119 14.21 3.85 0.36
CA LYS A 119 13.77 5.11 0.97
C LYS A 119 13.50 4.94 2.46
N LYS A 120 13.81 5.96 3.25
CA LYS A 120 13.52 6.01 4.68
C LYS A 120 12.33 6.92 4.99
N PHE A 121 11.38 6.39 5.79
CA PHE A 121 10.25 7.15 6.33
C PHE A 121 10.16 6.91 7.84
N GLY A 122 10.56 7.93 8.63
CA GLY A 122 10.71 7.76 10.07
C GLY A 122 11.66 6.58 10.41
N PRO A 123 11.24 5.62 11.23
CA PRO A 123 12.04 4.47 11.60
C PRO A 123 12.00 3.31 10.57
N PHE A 124 11.25 3.45 9.49
CA PHE A 124 11.09 2.42 8.46
C PHE A 124 12.06 2.66 7.30
N ASP A 125 12.85 1.64 6.95
CA ASP A 125 13.72 1.62 5.78
C ASP A 125 13.09 0.70 4.73
N LEU A 126 12.61 1.28 3.63
CA LEU A 126 11.81 0.62 2.62
C LEU A 126 12.65 0.31 1.40
N GLU A 127 12.49 -0.90 0.85
CA GLU A 127 13.03 -1.31 -0.44
C GLU A 127 11.89 -1.85 -1.30
N PHE A 128 11.86 -1.42 -2.58
CA PHE A 128 10.78 -1.76 -3.50
C PHE A 128 11.26 -2.80 -4.52
N LEU A 129 10.51 -3.89 -4.64
CA LEU A 129 10.79 -5.00 -5.54
C LEU A 129 9.67 -5.12 -6.58
N ALA A 130 10.04 -5.51 -7.80
CA ALA A 130 9.06 -5.76 -8.84
C ALA A 130 8.19 -6.97 -8.51
N VAL A 131 6.90 -6.87 -8.74
CA VAL A 131 6.00 -8.01 -8.80
C VAL A 131 5.16 -7.95 -10.07
N ASN A 132 4.87 -9.13 -10.63
CA ASN A 132 3.93 -9.25 -11.74
C ASN A 132 2.52 -9.47 -11.18
N HIS A 133 1.56 -8.73 -11.75
CA HIS A 133 0.15 -8.85 -11.43
C HIS A 133 -0.69 -8.56 -12.68
N SER A 134 -2.02 -8.45 -12.55
CA SER A 134 -2.92 -8.12 -13.67
C SER A 134 -2.90 -6.63 -14.06
N ILE A 135 -2.13 -5.81 -13.36
CA ILE A 135 -1.91 -4.39 -13.64
C ILE A 135 -0.39 -4.11 -13.66
N PRO A 136 0.11 -3.24 -14.56
CA PRO A 136 1.52 -2.87 -14.58
C PRO A 136 1.98 -2.11 -13.31
N ASP A 137 3.30 -2.03 -13.14
CA ASP A 137 3.96 -1.28 -12.05
C ASP A 137 3.67 -1.78 -10.62
N GLY A 138 3.13 -3.02 -10.44
CA GLY A 138 2.97 -3.62 -9.13
C GLY A 138 4.31 -3.77 -8.40
N MET A 139 4.33 -3.51 -7.08
CA MET A 139 5.54 -3.60 -6.26
C MET A 139 5.26 -4.28 -4.92
N ALA A 140 6.17 -5.15 -4.52
CA ALA A 140 6.33 -5.53 -3.13
C ALA A 140 7.18 -4.49 -2.39
N VAL A 141 7.02 -4.37 -1.09
CA VAL A 141 7.83 -3.52 -0.24
C VAL A 141 8.45 -4.31 0.92
N ALA A 142 9.77 -4.32 0.99
CA ALA A 142 10.51 -4.80 2.15
C ALA A 142 10.63 -3.67 3.17
N ILE A 143 10.18 -3.92 4.39
CA ILE A 143 10.09 -2.96 5.48
C ILE A 143 11.08 -3.39 6.56
N ARG A 144 12.20 -2.67 6.67
CA ARG A 144 13.23 -2.92 7.69
C ARG A 144 13.06 -1.97 8.84
N THR A 145 13.18 -2.51 10.03
CA THR A 145 13.19 -1.75 11.31
C THR A 145 14.21 -2.37 12.24
N GLY A 146 14.45 -1.77 13.39
CA GLY A 146 15.27 -2.40 14.44
C GLY A 146 14.67 -3.68 15.05
N ALA A 147 13.43 -4.05 14.70
CA ALA A 147 12.76 -5.28 15.13
C ALA A 147 12.82 -6.39 14.07
N GLY A 148 13.49 -6.18 12.95
CA GLY A 148 13.62 -7.13 11.85
C GLY A 148 13.03 -6.63 10.53
N LEU A 149 12.93 -7.55 9.58
CA LEU A 149 12.45 -7.36 8.21
C LEU A 149 11.05 -7.97 8.03
N VAL A 150 10.17 -7.25 7.32
CA VAL A 150 8.90 -7.80 6.81
C VAL A 150 8.82 -7.50 5.32
N LEU A 151 8.39 -8.47 4.54
CA LEU A 151 8.05 -8.31 3.13
C LEU A 151 6.53 -8.26 2.97
N ALA A 152 5.99 -7.11 2.57
CA ALA A 152 4.62 -6.98 2.12
C ALA A 152 4.62 -7.13 0.60
N THR A 153 4.08 -8.23 0.11
CA THR A 153 4.16 -8.59 -1.32
C THR A 153 3.22 -7.79 -2.20
N GLY A 154 2.13 -7.24 -1.63
CA GLY A 154 0.98 -6.88 -2.42
C GLY A 154 0.44 -8.11 -3.16
N ASP A 155 -0.38 -7.87 -4.17
CA ASP A 155 -0.87 -8.93 -5.05
C ASP A 155 0.20 -9.27 -6.09
N PHE A 156 0.48 -10.55 -6.26
CA PHE A 156 1.43 -10.99 -7.26
C PHE A 156 1.06 -12.35 -7.87
N LYS A 157 1.57 -12.61 -9.04
CA LYS A 157 1.52 -13.91 -9.71
C LYS A 157 2.89 -14.35 -10.20
N MET A 158 3.02 -15.64 -10.47
CA MET A 158 4.23 -16.27 -10.99
C MET A 158 4.09 -16.48 -12.49
N ASP A 159 4.05 -15.38 -13.25
CA ASP A 159 4.04 -15.41 -14.71
C ASP A 159 5.48 -15.29 -15.23
N GLN A 160 5.92 -16.27 -15.99
CA GLN A 160 7.28 -16.28 -16.57
C GLN A 160 7.36 -15.60 -17.95
N PHE A 161 6.22 -15.30 -18.56
CA PHE A 161 6.11 -14.67 -19.87
C PHE A 161 5.12 -13.50 -19.84
N PRO A 162 5.32 -12.51 -18.92
CA PRO A 162 4.41 -11.39 -18.82
C PRO A 162 4.49 -10.50 -20.07
N LEU A 163 3.34 -9.93 -20.48
CA LEU A 163 3.26 -9.09 -21.68
C LEU A 163 4.16 -7.86 -21.64
N ASP A 164 4.39 -7.30 -20.47
CA ASP A 164 5.26 -6.14 -20.23
C ASP A 164 6.73 -6.51 -19.98
N GLY A 165 7.06 -7.81 -19.99
CA GLY A 165 8.39 -8.34 -19.71
C GLY A 165 8.82 -8.24 -18.25
N ARG A 166 7.95 -7.82 -17.34
CA ARG A 166 8.27 -7.57 -15.94
C ARG A 166 7.85 -8.77 -15.07
N ILE A 167 8.81 -9.56 -14.68
CA ILE A 167 8.61 -10.75 -13.81
C ILE A 167 8.69 -10.36 -12.32
N THR A 168 8.10 -11.20 -11.47
CA THR A 168 8.28 -11.10 -10.02
C THR A 168 9.73 -11.35 -9.63
N ASP A 169 10.34 -10.45 -8.86
CA ASP A 169 11.75 -10.50 -8.44
C ASP A 169 12.00 -11.54 -7.34
N LEU A 170 11.99 -12.81 -7.74
CA LEU A 170 12.25 -13.92 -6.82
C LEU A 170 13.67 -13.90 -6.26
N ALA A 171 14.65 -13.40 -7.02
CA ALA A 171 16.01 -13.29 -6.54
C ALA A 171 16.10 -12.26 -5.40
N GLY A 172 15.38 -11.13 -5.54
CA GLY A 172 15.22 -10.16 -4.47
C GLY A 172 14.53 -10.76 -3.23
N PHE A 173 13.47 -11.55 -3.42
CA PHE A 173 12.77 -12.22 -2.32
C PHE A 173 13.70 -13.21 -1.60
N ALA A 174 14.46 -14.02 -2.33
CA ALA A 174 15.44 -14.97 -1.76
C ALA A 174 16.51 -14.23 -0.94
N ARG A 175 17.08 -13.15 -1.49
CA ARG A 175 18.05 -12.31 -0.79
C ARG A 175 17.48 -11.73 0.52
N LEU A 176 16.23 -11.27 0.51
CA LEU A 176 15.56 -10.78 1.73
C LEU A 176 15.35 -11.89 2.76
N GLY A 177 15.05 -13.11 2.32
CA GLY A 177 14.92 -14.28 3.19
C GLY A 177 16.26 -14.70 3.83
N GLU A 178 17.40 -14.45 3.15
CA GLU A 178 18.74 -14.67 3.73
C GLU A 178 19.18 -13.54 4.68
N GLU A 179 18.63 -12.34 4.49
CA GLU A 179 18.90 -11.18 5.37
C GLU A 179 18.27 -11.37 6.76
N GLY A 180 17.16 -12.12 6.88
CA GLY A 180 16.48 -12.45 8.13
C GLY A 180 15.02 -12.08 8.15
#